data_cf1afc6602ac49b3f4e2f6a47893c5f5
#
_entry.id   cf1afc6602ac49b3f4e2f6a47893c5f5
#
_cell.length_a   1.000
_cell.length_b   1.000
_cell.length_c   1.000
_cell.angle_alpha   90.00
_cell.angle_beta   90.00
_cell.angle_gamma   90.00
#
_symmetry.space_group_name_H-M   'P 1'
#
loop_
_entity.id
_entity.type
_entity.pdbx_description
1 polymer ?
#
loop_
_entity_poly.entity_id
_entity_poly.type
_entity_poly.pdbx_seq_one_letter_code
_entity_poly.pdbx_strand_id
1 'polypeptide(L)'
;TLLIDADSRRANVHKIFGLKTKEGGLLDILMGKAEFDSVIRTATDIMLGETDAGQVIDRPWLNNLNILTAGAVFPNPANLFNSEKMDELLNYCRKRYDLVIMDTSPVLAVSEPSILMPKVDGVLLVYKAGSTSRLALRRAKIQVESIKGPGSLSGIVLNNVMPEVGVDTYYYYNKRYYGEKEVPAEAKEKNV
;
A
#
# COMPACT_ATOMS: atom_id res chain seq x y z
N THR A 1 -12.75 2.34 2.90
CA THR A 1 -11.28 2.21 3.04
C THR A 1 -10.59 3.49 2.63
N LEU A 2 -9.57 3.91 3.37
CA LEU A 2 -8.64 4.97 2.99
C LEU A 2 -7.24 4.39 2.80
N LEU A 3 -6.60 4.67 1.65
CA LEU A 3 -5.18 4.42 1.41
C LEU A 3 -4.41 5.73 1.54
N ILE A 4 -3.42 5.78 2.43
CA ILE A 4 -2.55 6.94 2.66
C ILE A 4 -1.14 6.61 2.14
N ASP A 5 -0.61 7.42 1.22
CA ASP A 5 0.79 7.36 0.81
C ASP A 5 1.64 8.16 1.81
N ALA A 6 2.29 7.47 2.72
CA ALA A 6 3.21 8.04 3.69
C ALA A 6 4.69 7.78 3.33
N ASP A 7 4.99 7.24 2.13
CA ASP A 7 6.35 7.23 1.60
C ASP A 7 6.70 8.61 1.00
N SER A 8 7.01 9.54 1.87
CA SER A 8 7.37 10.92 1.50
C SER A 8 8.66 11.03 0.67
N ARG A 9 9.45 9.96 0.60
CA ARG A 9 10.73 9.94 -0.13
C ARG A 9 10.59 9.40 -1.54
N ARG A 10 9.71 8.41 -1.73
CA ARG A 10 9.47 7.72 -3.00
C ARG A 10 7.99 7.49 -3.24
N ALA A 11 7.19 8.53 -3.00
CA ALA A 11 5.76 8.50 -3.24
C ALA A 11 5.44 7.92 -4.61
N ASN A 12 4.60 6.90 -4.65
CA ASN A 12 4.30 6.18 -5.89
C ASN A 12 2.82 5.83 -6.05
N VAL A 13 2.02 5.96 -5.00
CA VAL A 13 0.58 5.65 -5.03
C VAL A 13 -0.12 6.47 -6.12
N HIS A 14 0.18 7.77 -6.22
CA HIS A 14 -0.38 8.62 -7.26
C HIS A 14 -0.14 8.09 -8.68
N LYS A 15 1.05 7.53 -8.98
CA LYS A 15 1.38 6.96 -10.29
C LYS A 15 0.61 5.69 -10.57
N ILE A 16 0.49 4.81 -9.55
CA ILE A 16 -0.22 3.53 -9.67
C ILE A 16 -1.68 3.76 -10.02
N PHE A 17 -2.29 4.81 -9.47
CA PHE A 17 -3.69 5.15 -9.70
C PHE A 17 -3.90 6.23 -10.78
N GLY A 18 -2.88 6.65 -11.50
CA GLY A 18 -2.99 7.67 -12.55
C GLY A 18 -3.38 9.06 -12.04
N LEU A 19 -3.13 9.37 -10.78
CA LEU A 19 -3.54 10.63 -10.14
C LEU A 19 -2.52 11.75 -10.41
N LYS A 20 -3.00 12.97 -10.62
CA LYS A 20 -2.15 14.15 -10.75
C LYS A 20 -1.63 14.59 -9.39
N THR A 21 -0.33 14.88 -9.28
CA THR A 21 0.34 15.21 -8.01
C THR A 21 0.20 16.67 -7.59
N LYS A 22 -0.33 17.53 -8.43
CA LYS A 22 -0.26 19.00 -8.27
C LYS A 22 -1.22 19.58 -7.22
N GLU A 23 -2.06 18.80 -6.60
CA GLU A 23 -3.21 19.31 -5.84
C GLU A 23 -3.15 19.03 -4.32
N GLY A 24 -1.94 18.84 -3.79
CA GLY A 24 -1.72 18.61 -2.36
C GLY A 24 -1.88 17.13 -1.94
N GLY A 25 -1.60 16.86 -0.67
CA GLY A 25 -1.65 15.54 -0.08
C GLY A 25 -1.36 15.54 1.42
N LEU A 26 -0.93 14.39 1.95
CA LEU A 26 -0.66 14.19 3.37
C LEU A 26 0.26 15.27 3.96
N LEU A 27 1.41 15.53 3.32
CA LEU A 27 2.35 16.50 3.85
C LEU A 27 1.83 17.94 3.80
N ASP A 28 0.97 18.26 2.82
CA ASP A 28 0.35 19.58 2.75
C ASP A 28 -0.66 19.80 3.88
N ILE A 29 -1.42 18.75 4.26
CA ILE A 29 -2.29 18.78 5.45
C ILE A 29 -1.45 19.02 6.71
N LEU A 30 -0.39 18.23 6.90
CA LEU A 30 0.46 18.30 8.08
C LEU A 30 1.18 19.66 8.21
N MET A 31 1.45 20.32 7.08
CA MET A 31 1.98 21.69 7.04
C MET A 31 0.89 22.76 7.26
N GLY A 32 -0.39 22.39 7.29
CA GLY A 32 -1.50 23.33 7.36
C GLY A 32 -1.74 24.14 6.08
N LYS A 33 -1.33 23.58 4.93
CA LYS A 33 -1.50 24.21 3.60
C LYS A 33 -2.74 23.72 2.88
N ALA A 34 -3.31 22.60 3.31
CA ALA A 34 -4.49 22.00 2.71
C ALA A 34 -5.40 21.36 3.76
N GLU A 35 -6.69 21.39 3.50
CA GLU A 35 -7.70 20.69 4.28
C GLU A 35 -7.87 19.25 3.74
N PHE A 36 -8.24 18.29 4.63
CA PHE A 36 -8.37 16.89 4.27
C PHE A 36 -9.31 16.68 3.08
N ASP A 37 -10.52 17.26 3.14
CA ASP A 37 -11.54 17.03 2.12
C ASP A 37 -11.19 17.66 0.75
N SER A 38 -10.24 18.58 0.70
CA SER A 38 -9.78 19.21 -0.54
C SER A 38 -8.75 18.38 -1.30
N VAL A 39 -8.06 17.45 -0.62
CA VAL A 39 -6.94 16.68 -1.21
C VAL A 39 -7.21 15.18 -1.29
N ILE A 40 -8.32 14.73 -0.72
CA ILE A 40 -8.71 13.31 -0.83
C ILE A 40 -9.16 12.98 -2.25
N ARG A 41 -8.72 11.84 -2.77
CA ARG A 41 -9.06 11.34 -4.10
C ARG A 41 -10.06 10.20 -3.98
N THR A 42 -11.07 10.26 -4.81
CA THR A 42 -12.18 9.30 -4.87
C THR A 42 -12.05 8.40 -6.09
N ALA A 43 -12.95 7.42 -6.21
CA ALA A 43 -13.07 6.58 -7.40
C ALA A 43 -13.23 7.42 -8.69
N THR A 44 -13.99 8.53 -8.63
CA THR A 44 -14.18 9.42 -9.77
C THR A 44 -12.86 10.05 -10.22
N ASP A 45 -12.03 10.50 -9.28
CA ASP A 45 -10.72 11.09 -9.61
C ASP A 45 -9.78 10.06 -10.25
N ILE A 46 -9.86 8.79 -9.79
CA ILE A 46 -9.08 7.68 -10.36
C ILE A 46 -9.54 7.37 -11.79
N MET A 47 -10.85 7.38 -12.04
CA MET A 47 -11.43 7.11 -13.37
C MET A 47 -11.17 8.25 -14.36
N LEU A 48 -11.09 9.51 -13.89
CA LEU A 48 -10.81 10.70 -14.70
C LEU A 48 -9.31 10.96 -14.87
N GLY A 49 -8.45 10.27 -14.11
CA GLY A 49 -7.01 10.30 -14.30
C GLY A 49 -6.65 9.83 -15.71
N GLU A 50 -5.60 10.41 -16.30
CA GLU A 50 -5.13 10.14 -17.67
C GLU A 50 -4.64 8.69 -17.85
N THR A 51 -5.53 7.73 -17.83
CA THR A 51 -5.35 6.48 -18.55
C THR A 51 -5.94 6.70 -19.92
N ASP A 52 -5.17 6.38 -20.98
CA ASP A 52 -5.59 6.49 -22.37
C ASP A 52 -7.07 6.11 -22.55
N ALA A 53 -7.80 7.06 -23.11
CA ALA A 53 -9.23 7.05 -23.25
C ALA A 53 -9.80 5.69 -23.71
N GLY A 54 -10.71 5.14 -22.94
CA GLY A 54 -11.64 4.16 -23.46
C GLY A 54 -11.97 2.94 -22.61
N GLN A 55 -11.26 2.66 -21.55
CA GLN A 55 -11.67 1.61 -20.60
C GLN A 55 -12.12 2.24 -19.29
N VAL A 56 -13.37 2.70 -19.25
CA VAL A 56 -14.10 2.86 -17.99
C VAL A 56 -14.21 1.46 -17.40
N ILE A 57 -13.24 1.12 -16.55
CA ILE A 57 -13.29 -0.16 -15.85
C ILE A 57 -14.32 0.02 -14.74
N ASP A 58 -15.54 -0.44 -15.00
CA ASP A 58 -16.57 -0.55 -13.96
C ASP A 58 -16.07 -1.54 -12.90
N ARG A 59 -15.45 -1.00 -11.87
CA ARG A 59 -14.93 -1.75 -10.73
C ARG A 59 -15.65 -1.29 -9.46
N PRO A 60 -16.74 -1.95 -9.07
CA PRO A 60 -17.57 -1.54 -7.94
C PRO A 60 -16.79 -1.35 -6.62
N TRP A 61 -15.67 -2.05 -6.44
CA TRP A 61 -14.82 -1.93 -5.26
C TRP A 61 -14.09 -0.59 -5.15
N LEU A 62 -13.88 0.14 -6.28
CA LEU A 62 -13.28 1.48 -6.25
C LEU A 62 -14.17 2.50 -5.54
N ASN A 63 -15.50 2.32 -5.55
CA ASN A 63 -16.43 3.25 -4.91
C ASN A 63 -16.20 3.36 -3.39
N ASN A 64 -15.61 2.34 -2.77
CA ASN A 64 -15.30 2.31 -1.35
C ASN A 64 -13.83 2.59 -1.04
N LEU A 65 -13.06 3.05 -2.03
CA LEU A 65 -11.64 3.40 -1.87
C LEU A 65 -11.44 4.90 -2.05
N ASN A 66 -10.89 5.53 -1.02
CA ASN A 66 -10.36 6.87 -1.09
C ASN A 66 -8.84 6.82 -0.96
N ILE A 67 -8.14 7.76 -1.60
CA ILE A 67 -6.69 7.84 -1.61
C ILE A 67 -6.25 9.23 -1.14
N LEU A 68 -5.32 9.24 -0.19
CA LEU A 68 -4.57 10.42 0.20
C LEU A 68 -3.12 10.26 -0.27
N THR A 69 -2.75 11.01 -1.30
CA THR A 69 -1.38 10.98 -1.84
C THR A 69 -0.39 11.64 -0.88
N ALA A 70 0.91 11.43 -1.07
CA ALA A 70 1.92 12.03 -0.19
C ALA A 70 1.95 13.58 -0.25
N GLY A 71 1.60 14.17 -1.38
CA GLY A 71 1.64 15.62 -1.57
C GLY A 71 3.04 16.16 -1.88
N ALA A 72 3.31 17.36 -1.43
CA ALA A 72 4.57 18.06 -1.68
C ALA A 72 5.76 17.38 -1.00
N VAL A 73 6.93 17.42 -1.64
CA VAL A 73 8.18 16.93 -1.05
C VAL A 73 8.60 17.84 0.11
N PHE A 74 8.93 17.24 1.25
CA PHE A 74 9.42 17.97 2.42
C PHE A 74 10.78 17.43 2.87
N PRO A 75 11.76 18.31 3.22
CA PRO A 75 13.12 17.88 3.54
C PRO A 75 13.23 16.98 4.76
N ASN A 76 12.38 17.17 5.77
CA ASN A 76 12.38 16.40 7.01
C ASN A 76 10.97 15.95 7.40
N PRO A 77 10.40 14.94 6.74
CA PRO A 77 9.03 14.47 6.97
C PRO A 77 8.83 13.83 8.35
N ALA A 78 9.90 13.35 8.99
CA ALA A 78 9.84 12.74 10.31
C ALA A 78 9.22 13.67 11.36
N ASN A 79 9.54 14.97 11.33
CA ASN A 79 8.97 15.96 12.25
C ASN A 79 7.46 16.12 12.04
N LEU A 80 7.02 16.10 10.78
CA LEU A 80 5.58 16.20 10.44
C LEU A 80 4.83 14.96 10.92
N PHE A 81 5.39 13.76 10.73
CA PHE A 81 4.76 12.52 11.20
C PHE A 81 4.72 12.40 12.73
N ASN A 82 5.62 13.10 13.44
CA ASN A 82 5.62 13.15 14.91
C ASN A 82 4.78 14.30 15.49
N SER A 83 4.09 15.08 14.65
CA SER A 83 3.32 16.25 15.09
C SER A 83 1.94 15.87 15.62
N GLU A 84 1.36 16.75 16.44
CA GLU A 84 -0.06 16.66 16.89
C GLU A 84 -1.02 16.65 15.71
N LYS A 85 -0.72 17.38 14.63
CA LYS A 85 -1.54 17.34 13.41
C LYS A 85 -1.65 15.97 12.78
N MET A 86 -0.60 15.14 12.87
CA MET A 86 -0.67 13.76 12.42
C MET A 86 -1.62 12.94 13.29
N ASP A 87 -1.62 13.14 14.59
CA ASP A 87 -2.52 12.46 15.52
C ASP A 87 -3.98 12.91 15.32
N GLU A 88 -4.21 14.19 15.11
CA GLU A 88 -5.52 14.75 14.77
C GLU A 88 -6.04 14.15 13.44
N LEU A 89 -5.21 14.11 12.42
CA LEU A 89 -5.55 13.52 11.12
C LEU A 89 -5.92 12.03 11.26
N LEU A 90 -5.13 11.24 11.97
CA LEU A 90 -5.41 9.82 12.18
C LEU A 90 -6.70 9.61 12.97
N ASN A 91 -6.95 10.45 14.00
CA ASN A 91 -8.19 10.40 14.75
C ASN A 91 -9.40 10.78 13.90
N TYR A 92 -9.25 11.73 12.99
CA TYR A 92 -10.29 12.08 12.02
C TYR A 92 -10.57 10.91 11.07
N CYS A 93 -9.52 10.27 10.53
CA CYS A 93 -9.65 9.14 9.63
C CYS A 93 -10.32 7.93 10.31
N ARG A 94 -9.97 7.62 11.57
CA ARG A 94 -10.58 6.51 12.34
C ARG A 94 -12.08 6.64 12.53
N LYS A 95 -12.60 7.87 12.61
CA LYS A 95 -14.03 8.12 12.75
C LYS A 95 -14.78 8.00 11.42
N ARG A 96 -14.10 8.09 10.29
CA ARG A 96 -14.70 8.20 8.96
C ARG A 96 -14.54 6.93 8.10
N TYR A 97 -13.56 6.11 8.40
CA TYR A 97 -13.24 4.92 7.61
C TYR A 97 -13.15 3.66 8.48
N ASP A 98 -13.72 2.56 7.99
CA ASP A 98 -13.63 1.25 8.66
C ASP A 98 -12.20 0.68 8.61
N LEU A 99 -11.45 1.03 7.56
CA LEU A 99 -10.07 0.60 7.35
C LEU A 99 -9.23 1.76 6.80
N VAL A 100 -8.11 2.03 7.47
CA VAL A 100 -7.08 2.97 7.01
C VAL A 100 -5.79 2.18 6.78
N ILE A 101 -5.30 2.18 5.54
CA ILE A 101 -4.03 1.55 5.15
C ILE A 101 -3.01 2.66 4.90
N MET A 102 -1.85 2.55 5.52
CA MET A 102 -0.76 3.51 5.36
C MET A 102 0.43 2.84 4.69
N ASP A 103 0.73 3.24 3.45
CA ASP A 103 1.94 2.81 2.73
C ASP A 103 3.13 3.65 3.18
N THR A 104 4.24 2.99 3.55
CA THR A 104 5.40 3.67 4.13
C THR A 104 6.70 3.26 3.46
N SER A 105 7.72 4.08 3.62
CA SER A 105 9.11 3.74 3.26
C SER A 105 9.57 2.46 3.97
N PRO A 106 10.62 1.78 3.45
CA PRO A 106 11.14 0.55 4.07
C PRO A 106 11.63 0.78 5.51
N VAL A 107 11.14 -0.04 6.44
CA VAL A 107 11.35 0.09 7.90
C VAL A 107 12.81 0.11 8.34
N LEU A 108 13.70 -0.57 7.61
CA LEU A 108 15.14 -0.63 7.94
C LEU A 108 15.95 0.51 7.31
N ALA A 109 15.35 1.34 6.46
CA ALA A 109 16.09 2.34 5.70
C ALA A 109 15.97 3.75 6.28
N VAL A 110 14.84 4.07 6.93
CA VAL A 110 14.51 5.42 7.38
C VAL A 110 13.73 5.39 8.70
N SER A 111 13.62 6.53 9.37
CA SER A 111 12.99 6.64 10.70
C SER A 111 11.46 6.77 10.66
N GLU A 112 10.90 7.21 9.56
CA GLU A 112 9.48 7.56 9.42
C GLU A 112 8.54 6.39 9.79
N PRO A 113 8.76 5.14 9.33
CA PRO A 113 7.93 4.02 9.74
C PRO A 113 7.95 3.79 11.27
N SER A 114 9.11 3.98 11.91
CA SER A 114 9.23 3.82 13.37
C SER A 114 8.45 4.87 14.16
N ILE A 115 8.28 6.06 13.60
CA ILE A 115 7.46 7.14 14.19
C ILE A 115 5.96 6.84 14.01
N LEU A 116 5.58 6.26 12.87
CA LEU A 116 4.18 5.95 12.56
C LEU A 116 3.68 4.69 13.25
N MET A 117 4.54 3.70 13.50
CA MET A 117 4.16 2.42 14.13
C MET A 117 3.35 2.55 15.42
N PRO A 118 3.72 3.40 16.40
CA PRO A 118 2.92 3.56 17.62
C PRO A 118 1.52 4.13 17.39
N LYS A 119 1.30 4.79 16.27
CA LYS A 119 0.07 5.51 15.93
C LYS A 119 -0.97 4.65 15.19
N VAL A 120 -0.63 3.42 14.79
CA VAL A 120 -1.49 2.49 14.04
C VAL A 120 -1.85 1.27 14.88
N ASP A 121 -2.92 0.54 14.51
CA ASP A 121 -3.40 -0.61 15.27
C ASP A 121 -2.53 -1.85 15.00
N GLY A 122 -2.09 -2.05 13.76
CA GLY A 122 -1.28 -3.18 13.34
C GLY A 122 -0.26 -2.83 12.27
N VAL A 123 0.71 -3.74 12.07
CA VAL A 123 1.76 -3.62 11.06
C VAL A 123 1.78 -4.84 10.17
N LEU A 124 1.78 -4.64 8.86
CA LEU A 124 2.04 -5.67 7.86
C LEU A 124 3.44 -5.45 7.27
N LEU A 125 4.29 -6.47 7.32
CA LEU A 125 5.58 -6.43 6.63
C LEU A 125 5.43 -7.02 5.23
N VAL A 126 5.78 -6.23 4.21
CA VAL A 126 5.83 -6.73 2.83
C VAL A 126 7.25 -7.19 2.52
N TYR A 127 7.41 -8.48 2.28
CA TYR A 127 8.68 -9.12 1.95
C TYR A 127 8.72 -9.44 0.45
N LYS A 128 9.69 -8.86 -0.26
CA LYS A 128 9.87 -9.13 -1.69
C LYS A 128 10.77 -10.35 -1.88
N ALA A 129 10.17 -11.46 -2.37
CA ALA A 129 10.91 -12.68 -2.67
C ALA A 129 12.01 -12.42 -3.72
N GLY A 130 13.12 -13.11 -3.57
CA GLY A 130 14.29 -13.02 -4.49
C GLY A 130 15.16 -11.77 -4.32
N SER A 131 14.69 -10.70 -3.65
CA SER A 131 15.47 -9.46 -3.48
C SER A 131 15.75 -9.07 -2.03
N THR A 132 14.86 -9.42 -1.11
CA THR A 132 15.05 -9.15 0.32
C THR A 132 15.63 -10.38 1.01
N SER A 133 16.67 -10.20 1.84
CA SER A 133 17.27 -11.32 2.56
C SER A 133 16.40 -11.74 3.78
N ARG A 134 16.47 -13.03 4.16
CA ARG A 134 15.80 -13.53 5.37
C ARG A 134 16.27 -12.79 6.63
N LEU A 135 17.54 -12.38 6.66
CA LEU A 135 18.11 -11.61 7.76
C LEU A 135 17.46 -10.22 7.87
N ALA A 136 17.23 -9.55 6.74
CA ALA A 136 16.54 -8.26 6.72
C ALA A 136 15.10 -8.40 7.22
N LEU A 137 14.36 -9.44 6.81
CA LEU A 137 13.02 -9.71 7.32
C LEU A 137 13.01 -9.92 8.84
N ARG A 138 13.96 -10.71 9.36
CA ARG A 138 14.10 -10.95 10.80
C ARG A 138 14.39 -9.66 11.56
N ARG A 139 15.29 -8.81 11.04
CA ARG A 139 15.59 -7.49 11.64
C ARG A 139 14.37 -6.57 11.63
N ALA A 140 13.64 -6.51 10.52
CA ALA A 140 12.41 -5.73 10.41
C ALA A 140 11.37 -6.18 11.44
N LYS A 141 11.16 -7.50 11.61
CA LYS A 141 10.27 -8.05 12.63
C LYS A 141 10.70 -7.62 14.04
N ILE A 142 11.97 -7.79 14.38
CA ILE A 142 12.51 -7.38 15.70
C ILE A 142 12.29 -5.89 15.92
N GLN A 143 12.51 -5.04 14.92
CA GLN A 143 12.28 -3.60 15.03
C GLN A 143 10.81 -3.27 15.29
N VAL A 144 9.88 -3.90 14.58
CA VAL A 144 8.43 -3.72 14.82
C VAL A 144 8.07 -4.12 16.24
N GLU A 145 8.48 -5.29 16.68
CA GLU A 145 8.18 -5.82 18.02
C GLU A 145 8.86 -5.01 19.15
N SER A 146 10.03 -4.42 18.90
CA SER A 146 10.71 -3.55 19.88
C SER A 146 10.00 -2.20 20.08
N ILE A 147 9.31 -1.71 19.06
CA ILE A 147 8.62 -0.40 19.11
C ILE A 147 7.17 -0.57 19.60
N LYS A 148 6.45 -1.56 19.10
CA LYS A 148 5.02 -1.76 19.38
C LYS A 148 4.72 -2.82 20.44
N GLY A 149 5.70 -3.62 20.81
CA GLY A 149 5.54 -4.77 21.69
C GLY A 149 5.34 -6.11 20.96
N PRO A 150 5.52 -7.22 21.68
CA PRO A 150 5.33 -8.56 21.12
C PRO A 150 3.92 -8.77 20.57
N GLY A 151 3.82 -9.41 19.40
CA GLY A 151 2.52 -9.72 18.77
C GLY A 151 1.87 -8.55 18.01
N SER A 152 2.52 -7.41 17.91
CA SER A 152 2.02 -6.25 17.17
C SER A 152 2.16 -6.38 15.64
N LEU A 153 2.92 -7.36 15.17
CA LEU A 153 3.01 -7.70 13.75
C LEU A 153 1.76 -8.48 13.35
N SER A 154 0.87 -7.85 12.57
CA SER A 154 -0.37 -8.45 12.10
C SER A 154 -0.15 -9.56 11.06
N GLY A 155 0.96 -9.49 10.33
CA GLY A 155 1.32 -10.50 9.33
C GLY A 155 2.50 -10.12 8.45
N ILE A 156 2.86 -11.05 7.57
CA ILE A 156 3.89 -10.87 6.55
C ILE A 156 3.28 -11.21 5.19
N VAL A 157 3.38 -10.29 4.25
CA VAL A 157 2.98 -10.49 2.87
C VAL A 157 4.21 -10.88 2.05
N LEU A 158 4.18 -12.05 1.46
CA LEU A 158 5.21 -12.50 0.52
C LEU A 158 4.85 -12.01 -0.89
N ASN A 159 5.57 -11.02 -1.36
CA ASN A 159 5.35 -10.40 -2.67
C ASN A 159 6.38 -10.87 -3.70
N ASN A 160 6.06 -10.74 -4.97
CA ASN A 160 6.93 -11.10 -6.10
C ASN A 160 7.41 -12.57 -6.06
N VAL A 161 6.54 -13.47 -5.62
CA VAL A 161 6.81 -14.90 -5.67
C VAL A 161 6.67 -15.33 -7.12
N MET A 162 7.77 -15.73 -7.74
CA MET A 162 7.70 -16.47 -9.00
C MET A 162 7.35 -17.92 -8.64
N PRO A 163 6.25 -18.47 -9.15
CA PRO A 163 6.05 -19.90 -9.04
C PRO A 163 7.25 -20.57 -9.73
N GLU A 164 8.04 -21.34 -9.01
CA GLU A 164 8.93 -22.30 -9.68
C GLU A 164 7.99 -23.12 -10.56
N VAL A 165 8.26 -23.11 -11.86
CA VAL A 165 7.46 -23.81 -12.87
C VAL A 165 7.70 -25.31 -12.74
N GLY A 166 7.19 -25.89 -11.67
CA GLY A 166 6.78 -27.27 -11.63
C GLY A 166 5.31 -27.28 -12.05
N VAL A 167 5.00 -27.97 -13.11
CA VAL A 167 3.67 -28.07 -13.74
C VAL A 167 2.57 -28.34 -12.70
N ASP A 168 2.87 -29.03 -11.61
CA ASP A 168 1.93 -29.41 -10.55
C ASP A 168 1.47 -28.24 -9.65
N THR A 169 2.33 -27.27 -9.39
CA THR A 169 2.01 -26.12 -8.51
C THR A 169 1.05 -25.14 -9.18
N TYR A 170 1.20 -24.95 -10.49
CA TYR A 170 0.32 -24.09 -11.30
C TYR A 170 -1.10 -24.66 -11.39
N TYR A 171 -1.23 -26.00 -11.52
CA TYR A 171 -2.52 -26.69 -11.52
C TYR A 171 -3.25 -26.59 -10.16
N TYR A 172 -2.51 -26.69 -9.05
CA TYR A 172 -3.09 -26.66 -7.70
C TYR A 172 -3.64 -25.26 -7.36
N TYR A 173 -2.94 -24.17 -7.74
CA TYR A 173 -3.39 -22.79 -7.52
C TYR A 173 -4.59 -22.43 -8.39
N ASN A 174 -4.57 -22.77 -9.68
CA ASN A 174 -5.68 -22.51 -10.58
C ASN A 174 -6.96 -23.24 -10.18
N LYS A 175 -6.88 -24.51 -9.78
CA LYS A 175 -8.03 -25.30 -9.34
C LYS A 175 -8.67 -24.74 -8.07
N ARG A 176 -7.87 -24.16 -7.17
CA ARG A 176 -8.36 -23.64 -5.87
C ARG A 176 -8.96 -22.22 -5.95
N TYR A 177 -8.54 -21.40 -6.91
CA TYR A 177 -8.97 -20.01 -6.99
C TYR A 177 -9.91 -19.68 -8.16
N TYR A 178 -9.91 -20.48 -9.22
CA TYR A 178 -10.70 -20.16 -10.42
C TYR A 178 -11.80 -21.16 -10.75
N GLY A 179 -11.98 -22.23 -9.97
CA GLY A 179 -12.95 -23.28 -10.29
C GLY A 179 -12.60 -24.00 -11.60
N GLU A 180 -13.28 -25.09 -11.90
CA GLU A 180 -13.08 -25.84 -13.15
C GLU A 180 -13.52 -25.00 -14.38
N LYS A 181 -12.65 -24.18 -14.94
CA LYS A 181 -12.77 -23.71 -16.33
C LYS A 181 -11.83 -24.53 -17.18
N GLU A 182 -12.41 -25.16 -18.19
CA GLU A 182 -11.74 -26.04 -19.15
C GLU A 182 -10.47 -25.41 -19.72
N VAL A 183 -9.38 -26.15 -19.65
CA VAL A 183 -8.10 -25.79 -20.25
C VAL A 183 -8.18 -26.09 -21.75
N PRO A 184 -7.89 -25.14 -22.64
CA PRO A 184 -7.85 -25.41 -24.09
C PRO A 184 -6.88 -26.54 -24.41
N ALA A 185 -7.28 -27.42 -25.35
CA ALA A 185 -6.59 -28.66 -25.70
C ALA A 185 -5.21 -28.52 -26.33
N GLU A 186 -4.73 -27.30 -26.59
CA GLU A 186 -3.47 -27.05 -27.33
C GLU A 186 -2.17 -27.23 -26.52
N ALA A 187 -2.25 -27.49 -25.21
CA ALA A 187 -1.06 -27.66 -24.36
C ALA A 187 -0.55 -29.13 -24.28
N LYS A 188 -1.17 -30.07 -24.97
CA LYS A 188 -0.86 -31.50 -24.84
C LYS A 188 0.12 -32.07 -25.85
N GLU A 189 0.59 -31.31 -26.86
CA GLU A 189 1.41 -31.84 -27.95
C GLU A 189 2.88 -31.39 -28.01
N LYS A 190 3.48 -30.96 -26.93
CA LYS A 190 4.91 -30.63 -26.93
C LYS A 190 5.71 -31.36 -25.84
N ASN A 191 5.56 -32.66 -25.73
CA ASN A 191 6.53 -33.53 -25.08
C ASN A 191 6.39 -34.98 -25.62
N VAL A 192 6.99 -35.23 -26.75
CA VAL A 192 7.50 -36.53 -27.16
C VAL A 192 8.94 -36.32 -27.63
#